data_56b0baef9d3e997ffc56afa0b82a670a
#
_entry.id   56b0baef9d3e997ffc56afa0b82a670a
#
_cell.length_a   1.000
_cell.length_b   1.000
_cell.length_c   1.000
_cell.angle_alpha   90.00
_cell.angle_beta   90.00
_cell.angle_gamma   90.00
#
_symmetry.space_group_name_H-M   'P 1'
#
loop_
_entity.id
_entity.type
_entity.pdbx_description
1 polymer ?
#
loop_
_entity_poly.entity_id
_entity_poly.type
_entity_poly.pdbx_seq_one_letter_code
_entity_poly.pdbx_strand_id
1 'polypeptide(L)'
;MRSKIFLGVATAVAAFLGSLYAFQRPFREYPGIEYNDFALPPDWRPNAEWTFARLMYPPYAGRRNLGFGGFYRFRGDWTHGNSIWTQDYPRADRHFLLALRRLSRIDARPVEQPVNLDDGDDVFNWPWLYAVQVGQWQLTDRQAAKLREYLLRGGFFMGDDFWGSAQWQVFEESMQRVLPERTAVDLDDSSPIFHSVYDLDNRYQVPGARYLSTGVTEKCENCPAYWRGIYDDKGRIVVALTMDSDLGDSWEWADDPRYEERFSALGIRIGVNYIIYAMTH
;
A
#
# COMPACT_ATOMS: atom_id res chain seq x y z
N MET A 1 31.68 30.90 28.22
CA MET A 1 31.38 29.45 28.37
C MET A 1 30.01 29.05 27.84
N ARG A 2 28.92 29.78 28.17
CA ARG A 2 27.53 29.46 27.70
C ARG A 2 27.36 29.46 26.19
N SER A 3 28.00 30.38 25.45
CA SER A 3 27.89 30.45 23.97
C SER A 3 28.50 29.23 23.23
N LYS A 4 29.61 28.68 23.75
CA LYS A 4 30.25 27.47 23.15
C LYS A 4 29.44 26.19 23.37
N ILE A 5 28.73 26.12 24.52
CA ILE A 5 27.83 24.99 24.81
C ILE A 5 26.60 25.03 23.90
N PHE A 6 26.01 26.21 23.69
CA PHE A 6 24.88 26.39 22.78
C PHE A 6 25.23 26.00 21.33
N LEU A 7 26.41 26.42 20.86
CA LEU A 7 26.88 26.07 19.51
C LEU A 7 27.09 24.56 19.36
N GLY A 8 27.71 23.93 20.38
CA GLY A 8 27.91 22.48 20.39
C GLY A 8 26.62 21.67 20.38
N VAL A 9 25.60 22.08 21.14
CA VAL A 9 24.29 21.43 21.16
C VAL A 9 23.56 21.63 19.84
N ALA A 10 23.57 22.83 19.27
CA ALA A 10 22.95 23.10 17.98
C ALA A 10 23.58 22.28 16.83
N THR A 11 24.93 22.16 16.85
CA THR A 11 25.65 21.32 15.86
C THR A 11 25.33 19.83 16.04
N ALA A 12 25.24 19.33 17.28
CA ALA A 12 24.89 17.93 17.54
C ALA A 12 23.44 17.61 17.13
N VAL A 13 22.51 18.52 17.39
CA VAL A 13 21.11 18.37 16.95
C VAL A 13 21.00 18.41 15.43
N ALA A 14 21.70 19.32 14.75
CA ALA A 14 21.71 19.39 13.29
C ALA A 14 22.36 18.14 12.66
N ALA A 15 23.44 17.61 13.25
CA ALA A 15 24.08 16.38 12.81
C ALA A 15 23.18 15.15 13.03
N PHE A 16 22.45 15.11 14.15
CA PHE A 16 21.49 14.04 14.45
C PHE A 16 20.28 14.07 13.51
N LEU A 17 19.69 15.24 13.26
CA LEU A 17 18.62 15.43 12.28
C LEU A 17 19.12 15.10 10.86
N GLY A 18 20.31 15.55 10.48
CA GLY A 18 20.92 15.20 9.19
C GLY A 18 21.15 13.70 9.02
N SER A 19 21.50 12.97 10.09
CA SER A 19 21.68 11.50 10.04
C SER A 19 20.35 10.77 9.89
N LEU A 20 19.24 11.26 10.46
CA LEU A 20 17.91 10.67 10.26
C LEU A 20 17.46 10.75 8.80
N TYR A 21 17.72 11.87 8.12
CA TYR A 21 17.43 12.01 6.69
C TYR A 21 18.39 11.23 5.78
N ALA A 22 19.60 10.92 6.24
CA ALA A 22 20.61 10.20 5.46
C ALA A 22 20.26 8.72 5.19
N PHE A 23 19.29 8.16 5.89
CA PHE A 23 18.84 6.77 5.71
C PHE A 23 17.63 6.64 4.79
N GLN A 24 16.92 7.72 4.48
CA GLN A 24 15.81 7.68 3.53
C GLN A 24 16.33 7.66 2.09
N ARG A 25 15.86 6.70 1.30
CA ARG A 25 16.16 6.72 -0.12
C ARG A 25 15.46 7.87 -0.81
N PRO A 26 16.13 8.55 -1.76
CA PRO A 26 15.49 9.59 -2.55
C PRO A 26 14.35 9.01 -3.38
N PHE A 27 13.36 9.85 -3.67
CA PHE A 27 12.28 9.52 -4.60
C PHE A 27 12.86 9.12 -5.96
N ARG A 28 12.32 8.03 -6.50
CA ARG A 28 12.65 7.54 -7.84
C ARG A 28 11.37 7.02 -8.49
N GLU A 29 11.14 7.43 -9.73
CA GLU A 29 10.10 6.85 -10.57
C GLU A 29 10.57 5.55 -11.22
N TYR A 30 9.62 4.67 -11.44
CA TYR A 30 9.83 3.40 -12.13
C TYR A 30 8.84 3.27 -13.28
N PRO A 31 9.19 2.61 -14.38
CA PRO A 31 8.22 2.31 -15.43
C PRO A 31 7.17 1.34 -14.89
N GLY A 32 5.91 1.69 -15.08
CA GLY A 32 4.77 0.84 -14.75
C GLY A 32 4.37 -0.08 -15.90
N ILE A 33 3.61 -1.12 -15.59
CA ILE A 33 3.08 -2.04 -16.62
C ILE A 33 1.98 -1.40 -17.47
N GLU A 34 1.31 -0.39 -16.94
CA GLU A 34 0.22 0.36 -17.58
C GLU A 34 0.67 1.74 -18.04
N TYR A 35 1.56 2.38 -17.27
CA TYR A 35 2.04 3.73 -17.50
C TYR A 35 3.56 3.74 -17.57
N ASN A 36 4.12 3.97 -18.76
CA ASN A 36 5.57 4.15 -18.94
C ASN A 36 6.03 5.56 -18.50
N ASP A 37 5.14 6.53 -18.61
CA ASP A 37 5.38 7.93 -18.25
C ASP A 37 4.09 8.53 -17.71
N PHE A 38 4.15 9.11 -16.53
CA PHE A 38 3.04 9.78 -15.88
C PHE A 38 3.54 11.05 -15.20
N ALA A 39 3.07 12.19 -15.65
CA ALA A 39 3.59 13.48 -15.23
C ALA A 39 3.57 13.68 -13.71
N LEU A 40 4.69 14.22 -13.19
CA LEU A 40 4.74 14.62 -11.79
C LEU A 40 3.73 15.73 -11.52
N PRO A 41 3.07 15.73 -10.37
CA PRO A 41 2.20 16.82 -9.97
C PRO A 41 2.96 18.16 -9.95
N PRO A 42 2.33 19.29 -10.35
CA PRO A 42 2.98 20.58 -10.40
C PRO A 42 3.46 21.11 -9.04
N ASP A 43 2.88 20.58 -7.95
CA ASP A 43 3.26 20.87 -6.57
C ASP A 43 4.17 19.80 -5.97
N TRP A 44 4.87 19.03 -6.82
CA TRP A 44 5.86 18.05 -6.40
C TRP A 44 6.88 18.67 -5.43
N ARG A 45 7.10 17.98 -4.31
CA ARG A 45 8.11 18.33 -3.30
C ARG A 45 8.61 17.06 -2.61
N PRO A 46 9.91 17.00 -2.22
CA PRO A 46 10.47 15.81 -1.58
C PRO A 46 10.03 15.64 -0.12
N ASN A 47 9.80 16.74 0.58
CA ASN A 47 9.54 16.73 2.03
C ASN A 47 8.05 16.92 2.31
N ALA A 48 7.52 16.06 3.18
CA ALA A 48 6.16 16.12 3.70
C ALA A 48 6.10 15.40 5.06
N GLU A 49 5.03 15.61 5.80
CA GLU A 49 4.79 14.93 7.08
C GLU A 49 4.53 13.43 6.88
N TRP A 50 3.86 13.09 5.80
CA TRP A 50 3.48 11.71 5.49
C TRP A 50 3.74 11.36 4.03
N THR A 51 4.05 10.09 3.76
CA THR A 51 4.33 9.59 2.41
C THR A 51 3.63 8.26 2.20
N PHE A 52 2.97 8.11 1.07
CA PHE A 52 2.42 6.84 0.61
C PHE A 52 3.57 5.96 0.13
N ALA A 53 3.90 4.91 0.86
CA ALA A 53 4.95 3.99 0.48
C ALA A 53 4.36 2.76 -0.23
N ARG A 54 4.80 2.51 -1.46
CA ARG A 54 4.40 1.35 -2.28
C ARG A 54 5.46 0.28 -2.19
N LEU A 55 5.08 -0.91 -1.74
CA LEU A 55 5.98 -2.05 -1.61
C LEU A 55 6.33 -2.62 -2.98
N MET A 56 7.62 -2.72 -3.25
CA MET A 56 8.20 -3.47 -4.36
C MET A 56 8.44 -4.92 -3.91
N TYR A 57 8.02 -5.88 -4.72
CA TYR A 57 8.14 -7.30 -4.39
C TYR A 57 8.37 -8.17 -5.63
N PRO A 58 9.05 -9.33 -5.49
CA PRO A 58 9.20 -10.28 -6.58
C PRO A 58 7.88 -11.00 -6.89
N PRO A 59 7.56 -11.20 -8.19
CA PRO A 59 6.34 -11.88 -8.60
C PRO A 59 6.41 -13.38 -8.31
N TYR A 60 5.26 -13.98 -8.05
CA TYR A 60 5.10 -15.42 -7.84
C TYR A 60 5.50 -16.23 -9.08
N ALA A 61 6.41 -17.17 -8.92
CA ALA A 61 6.96 -17.98 -10.02
C ALA A 61 5.93 -18.96 -10.64
N GLY A 62 4.95 -19.43 -9.85
CA GLY A 62 3.88 -20.36 -10.26
C GLY A 62 2.74 -19.73 -11.05
N ARG A 63 2.88 -18.56 -11.54
CA ARG A 63 1.88 -17.65 -12.11
C ARG A 63 1.00 -18.19 -13.24
N ARG A 64 1.41 -19.22 -13.96
CA ARG A 64 0.64 -19.75 -15.12
C ARG A 64 -0.77 -20.24 -14.76
N ASN A 65 -1.05 -20.50 -13.49
CA ASN A 65 -2.29 -21.12 -13.02
C ASN A 65 -3.23 -20.16 -12.25
N LEU A 66 -2.87 -18.88 -12.08
CA LEU A 66 -3.64 -17.94 -11.24
C LEU A 66 -4.73 -17.14 -11.98
N GLY A 67 -5.15 -17.59 -13.17
CA GLY A 67 -6.34 -17.06 -13.87
C GLY A 67 -6.16 -15.73 -14.62
N PHE A 68 -5.00 -15.12 -14.56
CA PHE A 68 -4.74 -13.90 -15.33
C PHE A 68 -4.28 -14.25 -16.73
N GLY A 69 -5.21 -14.25 -17.67
CA GLY A 69 -4.94 -14.43 -19.10
C GLY A 69 -3.91 -13.44 -19.60
N GLY A 70 -2.73 -13.94 -19.93
CA GLY A 70 -1.73 -13.55 -20.91
C GLY A 70 -1.42 -12.07 -21.23
N PHE A 71 -2.08 -11.09 -20.66
CA PHE A 71 -1.94 -9.70 -21.02
C PHE A 71 -0.62 -9.06 -20.55
N TYR A 72 -0.10 -9.45 -19.39
CA TYR A 72 1.13 -8.89 -18.85
C TYR A 72 2.24 -9.94 -18.84
N ARG A 73 3.13 -9.88 -19.83
CA ARG A 73 4.38 -10.65 -19.82
C ARG A 73 5.43 -9.87 -19.01
N PHE A 74 5.49 -10.11 -17.71
CA PHE A 74 6.59 -9.58 -16.91
C PHE A 74 7.88 -10.28 -17.32
N ARG A 75 8.68 -9.59 -18.09
CA ARG A 75 10.02 -10.03 -18.47
C ARG A 75 10.99 -9.00 -17.92
N GLY A 76 11.74 -9.38 -16.91
CA GLY A 76 12.79 -8.52 -16.40
C GLY A 76 12.97 -8.62 -14.89
N ASP A 77 13.85 -7.82 -14.42
CA ASP A 77 14.14 -7.64 -12.99
C ASP A 77 13.05 -6.75 -12.35
N TRP A 78 12.25 -7.32 -11.46
CA TRP A 78 11.18 -6.62 -10.75
C TRP A 78 11.67 -5.38 -9.99
N THR A 79 12.96 -5.30 -9.66
CA THR A 79 13.56 -4.15 -8.97
C THR A 79 13.69 -2.90 -9.86
N HIS A 80 13.41 -3.04 -11.15
CA HIS A 80 13.49 -1.95 -12.14
C HIS A 80 12.13 -1.51 -12.69
N GLY A 81 11.03 -1.90 -12.05
CA GLY A 81 9.68 -1.59 -12.54
C GLY A 81 9.16 -2.64 -13.54
N ASN A 82 8.13 -2.28 -14.33
CA ASN A 82 7.45 -3.17 -15.27
C ASN A 82 7.14 -4.56 -14.68
N SER A 83 6.70 -4.58 -13.41
CA SER A 83 6.39 -5.77 -12.63
C SER A 83 5.03 -5.64 -11.98
N ILE A 84 4.49 -6.73 -11.43
CA ILE A 84 3.14 -6.77 -10.87
C ILE A 84 2.92 -5.72 -9.76
N TRP A 85 3.94 -5.37 -9.00
CA TRP A 85 3.85 -4.34 -7.98
C TRP A 85 3.60 -2.93 -8.57
N THR A 86 3.78 -2.77 -9.90
CA THR A 86 3.49 -1.53 -10.63
C THR A 86 2.10 -1.54 -11.30
N GLN A 87 1.20 -2.47 -10.93
CA GLN A 87 -0.20 -2.39 -11.31
C GLN A 87 -0.79 -1.07 -10.79
N ASP A 88 -1.56 -0.34 -11.62
CA ASP A 88 -2.20 0.95 -11.30
C ASP A 88 -1.20 2.10 -10.97
N TYR A 89 0.10 1.80 -10.92
CA TYR A 89 1.17 2.73 -10.57
C TYR A 89 1.56 3.61 -11.76
N PRO A 90 1.80 4.89 -11.56
CA PRO A 90 1.67 5.66 -10.32
C PRO A 90 0.33 6.42 -10.22
N ARG A 91 -0.59 6.20 -11.17
CA ARG A 91 -1.83 6.96 -11.30
C ARG A 91 -2.73 6.80 -10.09
N ALA A 92 -2.97 5.57 -9.65
CA ALA A 92 -3.76 5.29 -8.45
C ALA A 92 -3.22 6.02 -7.22
N ASP A 93 -1.90 5.90 -6.97
CA ASP A 93 -1.25 6.51 -5.81
C ASP A 93 -1.40 8.03 -5.81
N ARG A 94 -1.18 8.68 -6.97
CA ARG A 94 -1.24 10.14 -7.11
C ARG A 94 -2.67 10.66 -7.02
N HIS A 95 -3.65 9.96 -7.58
CA HIS A 95 -5.07 10.31 -7.42
C HIS A 95 -5.51 10.16 -5.96
N PHE A 96 -5.13 9.07 -5.30
CA PHE A 96 -5.43 8.88 -3.89
C PHE A 96 -4.77 9.95 -3.01
N LEU A 97 -3.51 10.28 -3.24
CA LEU A 97 -2.79 11.34 -2.52
C LEU A 97 -3.44 12.71 -2.70
N LEU A 98 -3.93 13.02 -3.92
CA LEU A 98 -4.69 14.23 -4.16
C LEU A 98 -5.98 14.28 -3.32
N ALA A 99 -6.70 13.16 -3.25
CA ALA A 99 -7.92 13.04 -2.44
C ALA A 99 -7.60 13.13 -0.94
N LEU A 100 -6.60 12.41 -0.45
CA LEU A 100 -6.16 12.42 0.94
C LEU A 100 -5.84 13.84 1.43
N ARG A 101 -5.08 14.60 0.65
CA ARG A 101 -4.71 15.99 0.95
C ARG A 101 -5.89 16.96 0.97
N ARG A 102 -6.95 16.66 0.22
CA ARG A 102 -8.19 17.45 0.18
C ARG A 102 -9.16 17.09 1.32
N LEU A 103 -9.19 15.83 1.70
CA LEU A 103 -10.16 15.29 2.66
C LEU A 103 -9.62 15.24 4.08
N SER A 104 -8.33 15.42 4.27
CA SER A 104 -7.67 15.42 5.57
C SER A 104 -6.79 16.67 5.75
N ARG A 105 -6.21 16.81 6.96
CA ARG A 105 -5.18 17.83 7.23
C ARG A 105 -3.76 17.29 7.18
N ILE A 106 -3.58 16.05 6.70
CA ILE A 106 -2.27 15.42 6.58
C ILE A 106 -1.48 16.15 5.48
N ASP A 107 -0.30 16.62 5.83
CA ASP A 107 0.67 17.13 4.87
C ASP A 107 1.33 15.95 4.13
N ALA A 108 0.58 15.33 3.22
CA ALA A 108 1.08 14.21 2.43
C ALA A 108 1.93 14.68 1.25
N ARG A 109 3.02 13.94 0.98
CA ARG A 109 3.82 14.14 -0.24
C ARG A 109 2.93 13.88 -1.47
N PRO A 110 3.01 14.72 -2.52
CA PRO A 110 2.16 14.57 -3.71
C PRO A 110 2.40 13.31 -4.53
N VAL A 111 3.49 12.61 -4.27
CA VAL A 111 3.90 11.40 -4.98
C VAL A 111 4.25 10.28 -3.98
N GLU A 112 4.08 9.09 -4.43
CA GLU A 112 4.39 7.83 -3.75
C GLU A 112 5.91 7.66 -3.49
N GLN A 113 6.27 6.66 -2.68
CA GLN A 113 7.64 6.19 -2.49
C GLN A 113 7.69 4.68 -2.73
N PRO A 114 8.26 4.20 -3.84
CA PRO A 114 8.54 2.79 -3.99
C PRO A 114 9.60 2.32 -2.97
N VAL A 115 9.30 1.24 -2.25
CA VAL A 115 10.12 0.71 -1.16
C VAL A 115 10.45 -0.75 -1.41
N ASN A 116 11.74 -1.08 -1.43
CA ASN A 116 12.22 -2.45 -1.53
C ASN A 116 12.74 -2.92 -0.16
N LEU A 117 12.22 -4.04 0.34
CA LEU A 117 12.64 -4.61 1.64
C LEU A 117 14.13 -5.05 1.68
N ASP A 118 14.75 -5.19 0.52
CA ASP A 118 16.18 -5.50 0.42
C ASP A 118 17.08 -4.27 0.53
N ASP A 119 16.51 -3.07 0.58
CA ASP A 119 17.25 -1.81 0.65
C ASP A 119 17.65 -1.39 2.09
N GLY A 120 18.07 -2.35 2.88
CA GLY A 120 18.56 -2.12 4.25
C GLY A 120 17.43 -1.71 5.19
N ASP A 121 17.57 -0.54 5.83
CA ASP A 121 16.63 -0.04 6.84
C ASP A 121 15.69 1.04 6.30
N ASP A 122 15.68 1.27 4.99
CA ASP A 122 14.85 2.30 4.38
C ASP A 122 13.35 2.13 4.70
N VAL A 123 12.85 0.89 4.75
CA VAL A 123 11.45 0.59 5.06
C VAL A 123 10.98 1.18 6.40
N PHE A 124 11.86 1.33 7.39
CA PHE A 124 11.50 1.86 8.71
C PHE A 124 11.27 3.38 8.73
N ASN A 125 11.58 4.07 7.64
CA ASN A 125 11.26 5.49 7.48
C ASN A 125 9.79 5.73 7.10
N TRP A 126 9.06 4.68 6.72
CA TRP A 126 7.74 4.77 6.14
C TRP A 126 6.73 4.05 7.04
N PRO A 127 5.87 4.75 7.80
CA PRO A 127 4.96 4.12 8.76
C PRO A 127 3.82 3.32 8.12
N TRP A 128 3.60 3.52 6.83
CA TRP A 128 2.56 2.88 6.01
C TRP A 128 3.17 2.26 4.76
N LEU A 129 2.82 1.01 4.50
CA LEU A 129 3.15 0.31 3.24
C LEU A 129 1.86 -0.16 2.55
N TYR A 130 1.79 0.05 1.26
CA TYR A 130 0.74 -0.47 0.39
C TYR A 130 1.32 -1.45 -0.63
N ALA A 131 0.63 -2.55 -0.87
CA ALA A 131 0.94 -3.46 -1.97
C ALA A 131 -0.34 -3.89 -2.69
N VAL A 132 -0.34 -3.71 -4.00
CA VAL A 132 -1.37 -4.22 -4.91
C VAL A 132 -1.08 -5.67 -5.27
N GLN A 133 -2.08 -6.46 -5.68
CA GLN A 133 -1.90 -7.82 -6.24
C GLN A 133 -1.10 -8.77 -5.33
N VAL A 134 -1.30 -8.68 -4.01
CA VAL A 134 -0.54 -9.48 -3.04
C VAL A 134 -0.76 -11.00 -3.15
N GLY A 135 -1.78 -11.43 -3.86
CA GLY A 135 -1.98 -12.82 -4.27
C GLY A 135 -1.03 -13.30 -5.38
N GLN A 136 -0.14 -12.43 -5.86
CA GLN A 136 0.85 -12.74 -6.90
C GLN A 136 2.29 -12.43 -6.46
N TRP A 137 2.51 -12.14 -5.19
CA TRP A 137 3.84 -11.91 -4.64
C TRP A 137 4.55 -13.18 -4.21
N GLN A 138 5.86 -13.12 -4.12
CA GLN A 138 6.67 -14.19 -3.54
C GLN A 138 7.82 -13.58 -2.75
N LEU A 139 7.57 -13.24 -1.48
CA LEU A 139 8.61 -12.71 -0.63
C LEU A 139 9.72 -13.76 -0.42
N THR A 140 10.98 -13.33 -0.45
CA THR A 140 12.10 -14.14 0.00
C THR A 140 12.10 -14.24 1.53
N ASP A 141 12.82 -15.19 2.13
CA ASP A 141 12.91 -15.29 3.59
C ASP A 141 13.51 -14.03 4.22
N ARG A 142 14.45 -13.38 3.53
CA ARG A 142 15.02 -12.10 3.96
C ARG A 142 13.97 -10.98 3.96
N GLN A 143 13.17 -10.90 2.89
CA GLN A 143 12.10 -9.91 2.79
C GLN A 143 11.00 -10.18 3.82
N ALA A 144 10.63 -11.44 4.02
CA ALA A 144 9.66 -11.82 5.05
C ALA A 144 10.15 -11.42 6.46
N ALA A 145 11.42 -11.69 6.79
CA ALA A 145 12.01 -11.28 8.05
C ALA A 145 12.03 -9.74 8.22
N LYS A 146 12.34 -8.99 7.16
CA LYS A 146 12.33 -7.53 7.17
C LYS A 146 10.92 -6.95 7.34
N LEU A 147 9.92 -7.51 6.66
CA LEU A 147 8.52 -7.11 6.81
C LEU A 147 8.00 -7.45 8.22
N ARG A 148 8.39 -8.61 8.77
CA ARG A 148 8.11 -8.95 10.18
C ARG A 148 8.64 -7.89 11.14
N GLU A 149 9.92 -7.56 11.01
CA GLU A 149 10.55 -6.53 11.86
C GLU A 149 9.83 -5.18 11.74
N TYR A 150 9.44 -4.80 10.52
CA TYR A 150 8.68 -3.58 10.23
C TYR A 150 7.34 -3.57 10.98
N LEU A 151 6.55 -4.63 10.88
CA LEU A 151 5.25 -4.74 11.55
C LEU A 151 5.38 -4.75 13.07
N LEU A 152 6.36 -5.49 13.62
CA LEU A 152 6.61 -5.56 15.06
C LEU A 152 7.10 -4.23 15.65
N ARG A 153 7.76 -3.38 14.85
CA ARG A 153 8.16 -2.02 15.24
C ARG A 153 7.03 -1.00 15.16
N GLY A 154 5.86 -1.39 14.72
CA GLY A 154 4.69 -0.52 14.65
C GLY A 154 4.30 -0.06 13.26
N GLY A 155 4.96 -0.54 12.20
CA GLY A 155 4.55 -0.30 10.82
C GLY A 155 3.18 -0.88 10.51
N PHE A 156 2.52 -0.32 9.50
CA PHE A 156 1.22 -0.78 9.01
C PHE A 156 1.33 -1.20 7.55
N PHE A 157 0.72 -2.34 7.20
CA PHE A 157 0.71 -2.87 5.85
C PHE A 157 -0.72 -3.02 5.32
N MET A 158 -0.98 -2.47 4.14
CA MET A 158 -2.23 -2.67 3.40
C MET A 158 -1.97 -3.52 2.15
N GLY A 159 -2.66 -4.66 2.06
CA GLY A 159 -2.67 -5.52 0.87
C GLY A 159 -4.00 -5.41 0.13
N ASP A 160 -3.95 -5.27 -1.19
CA ASP A 160 -5.10 -4.96 -2.04
C ASP A 160 -5.11 -5.77 -3.34
N ASP A 161 -6.25 -5.79 -4.02
CA ASP A 161 -6.50 -6.36 -5.35
C ASP A 161 -5.96 -7.79 -5.52
N PHE A 162 -6.48 -8.73 -4.72
CA PHE A 162 -6.23 -10.15 -4.90
C PHE A 162 -7.51 -10.95 -4.73
N TRP A 163 -7.67 -12.01 -5.54
CA TRP A 163 -8.97 -12.59 -5.84
C TRP A 163 -9.00 -14.10 -5.74
N GLY A 164 -10.00 -14.60 -5.04
CA GLY A 164 -10.29 -16.03 -4.92
C GLY A 164 -9.28 -16.81 -4.08
N SER A 165 -9.59 -18.07 -3.83
CA SER A 165 -8.84 -18.94 -2.91
C SER A 165 -7.40 -19.20 -3.33
N ALA A 166 -7.12 -19.27 -4.63
CA ALA A 166 -5.76 -19.53 -5.12
C ALA A 166 -4.81 -18.36 -4.82
N GLN A 167 -5.26 -17.12 -5.00
CA GLN A 167 -4.45 -15.94 -4.66
C GLN A 167 -4.36 -15.73 -3.16
N TRP A 168 -5.43 -16.05 -2.43
CA TRP A 168 -5.39 -16.08 -0.98
C TRP A 168 -4.29 -17.03 -0.44
N GLN A 169 -4.20 -18.24 -0.99
CA GLN A 169 -3.18 -19.20 -0.58
C GLN A 169 -1.76 -18.67 -0.81
N VAL A 170 -1.49 -18.03 -1.95
CA VAL A 170 -0.17 -17.40 -2.24
C VAL A 170 0.15 -16.29 -1.25
N PHE A 171 -0.85 -15.47 -0.90
CA PHE A 171 -0.70 -14.45 0.13
C PHE A 171 -0.37 -15.07 1.49
N GLU A 172 -1.14 -16.07 1.93
CA GLU A 172 -0.94 -16.75 3.21
C GLU A 172 0.43 -17.41 3.32
N GLU A 173 0.90 -18.10 2.28
CA GLU A 173 2.23 -18.75 2.26
C GLU A 173 3.36 -17.76 2.56
N SER A 174 3.27 -16.52 2.06
CA SER A 174 4.23 -15.47 2.39
C SER A 174 4.01 -14.92 3.79
N MET A 175 2.75 -14.66 4.18
CA MET A 175 2.45 -14.09 5.51
C MET A 175 2.74 -15.05 6.67
N GLN A 176 2.61 -16.35 6.48
CA GLN A 176 3.03 -17.34 7.47
C GLN A 176 4.54 -17.30 7.77
N ARG A 177 5.36 -16.85 6.80
CA ARG A 177 6.79 -16.60 7.05
C ARG A 177 7.05 -15.26 7.72
N VAL A 178 6.17 -14.28 7.47
CA VAL A 178 6.24 -12.95 8.12
C VAL A 178 5.76 -13.03 9.57
N LEU A 179 4.57 -13.58 9.79
CA LEU A 179 3.91 -13.66 11.10
C LEU A 179 3.40 -15.09 11.35
N PRO A 180 4.29 -16.07 11.61
CA PRO A 180 3.91 -17.49 11.74
C PRO A 180 2.96 -17.76 12.90
N GLU A 181 2.94 -16.91 13.91
CA GLU A 181 2.08 -17.02 15.10
C GLU A 181 0.69 -16.37 14.93
N ARG A 182 0.41 -15.79 13.75
CA ARG A 182 -0.82 -14.99 13.52
C ARG A 182 -1.49 -15.39 12.23
N THR A 183 -2.81 -15.28 12.23
CA THR A 183 -3.65 -15.47 11.04
C THR A 183 -4.46 -14.21 10.76
N ALA A 184 -4.81 -13.99 9.50
CA ALA A 184 -5.77 -12.98 9.13
C ALA A 184 -7.18 -13.42 9.53
N VAL A 185 -7.95 -12.50 10.09
CA VAL A 185 -9.34 -12.71 10.48
C VAL A 185 -10.25 -11.71 9.77
N ASP A 186 -11.52 -12.08 9.58
CA ASP A 186 -12.50 -11.13 9.06
C ASP A 186 -12.72 -10.01 10.09
N LEU A 187 -12.69 -8.77 9.61
CA LEU A 187 -12.96 -7.58 10.42
C LEU A 187 -14.46 -7.33 10.43
N ASP A 188 -15.06 -7.32 11.61
CA ASP A 188 -16.47 -7.00 11.76
C ASP A 188 -16.76 -5.51 11.55
N ASP A 189 -18.06 -5.17 11.39
CA ASP A 189 -18.48 -3.82 11.07
C ASP A 189 -18.18 -2.83 12.21
N SER A 190 -18.04 -3.28 13.45
CA SER A 190 -17.68 -2.45 14.60
C SER A 190 -16.18 -2.16 14.72
N SER A 191 -15.36 -2.74 13.85
CA SER A 191 -13.90 -2.58 13.92
C SER A 191 -13.49 -1.09 13.82
N PRO A 192 -12.67 -0.56 14.76
CA PRO A 192 -12.29 0.84 14.79
C PRO A 192 -11.67 1.37 13.50
N ILE A 193 -11.05 0.51 12.71
CA ILE A 193 -10.45 0.88 11.41
C ILE A 193 -11.50 1.39 10.41
N PHE A 194 -12.77 0.98 10.55
CA PHE A 194 -13.88 1.43 9.69
C PHE A 194 -14.56 2.68 10.19
N HIS A 195 -14.16 3.22 11.37
CA HIS A 195 -14.78 4.37 12.03
C HIS A 195 -13.76 5.45 12.42
N SER A 196 -12.54 5.40 11.84
CA SER A 196 -11.48 6.35 12.21
C SER A 196 -11.78 7.79 11.79
N VAL A 197 -12.45 7.98 10.65
CA VAL A 197 -12.89 9.29 10.10
C VAL A 197 -14.31 9.19 9.54
N TYR A 198 -14.55 8.19 8.73
CA TYR A 198 -15.84 7.91 8.11
C TYR A 198 -16.46 6.67 8.76
N ASP A 199 -17.76 6.68 8.98
CA ASP A 199 -18.52 5.49 9.34
C ASP A 199 -18.79 4.66 8.09
N LEU A 200 -18.15 3.49 8.00
CA LEU A 200 -18.19 2.61 6.83
C LEU A 200 -18.97 1.32 7.14
N ASP A 201 -20.23 1.46 7.57
CA ASP A 201 -21.10 0.32 7.92
C ASP A 201 -21.47 -0.56 6.70
N ASN A 202 -21.51 0.03 5.50
CA ASN A 202 -21.86 -0.65 4.27
C ASN A 202 -20.67 -0.66 3.30
N ARG A 203 -19.81 -1.66 3.44
CA ARG A 203 -18.68 -1.89 2.54
C ARG A 203 -19.06 -2.94 1.51
N TYR A 204 -19.36 -2.50 0.32
CA TYR A 204 -19.60 -3.38 -0.82
C TYR A 204 -18.34 -3.63 -1.62
N GLN A 205 -18.38 -4.61 -2.51
CA GLN A 205 -17.29 -4.92 -3.42
C GLN A 205 -16.95 -3.73 -4.31
N VAL A 206 -15.67 -3.37 -4.33
CA VAL A 206 -15.11 -2.34 -5.21
C VAL A 206 -14.51 -3.04 -6.42
N PRO A 207 -15.00 -2.77 -7.63
CA PRO A 207 -14.55 -3.47 -8.82
C PRO A 207 -13.23 -2.94 -9.37
N GLY A 208 -12.50 -3.81 -10.06
CA GLY A 208 -11.34 -3.42 -10.86
C GLY A 208 -11.69 -2.84 -12.24
N ALA A 209 -10.67 -2.43 -13.02
CA ALA A 209 -10.81 -1.79 -14.35
C ALA A 209 -11.66 -2.59 -15.36
N ARG A 210 -11.75 -3.91 -15.19
CA ARG A 210 -12.65 -4.73 -16.01
C ARG A 210 -14.10 -4.23 -15.98
N TYR A 211 -14.51 -3.63 -14.89
CA TYR A 211 -15.85 -3.03 -14.74
C TYR A 211 -16.15 -2.00 -15.82
N LEU A 212 -15.20 -1.20 -16.24
CA LEU A 212 -15.35 -0.17 -17.27
C LEU A 212 -15.90 -0.71 -18.61
N SER A 213 -15.59 -1.97 -18.91
CA SER A 213 -15.98 -2.62 -20.18
C SER A 213 -17.09 -3.64 -20.02
N THR A 214 -17.29 -4.21 -18.84
CA THR A 214 -18.21 -5.34 -18.62
C THR A 214 -19.38 -5.00 -17.70
N GLY A 215 -19.27 -3.98 -16.85
CA GLY A 215 -20.22 -3.71 -15.77
C GLY A 215 -20.25 -4.78 -14.67
N VAL A 216 -19.28 -5.71 -14.67
CA VAL A 216 -19.20 -6.81 -13.68
C VAL A 216 -18.20 -6.44 -12.59
N THR A 217 -18.62 -6.54 -11.33
CA THR A 217 -17.79 -6.17 -10.17
C THR A 217 -16.81 -7.29 -9.78
N GLU A 218 -17.20 -8.54 -9.95
CA GLU A 218 -16.40 -9.70 -9.54
C GLU A 218 -15.37 -10.06 -10.62
N LYS A 219 -14.15 -10.41 -10.18
CA LYS A 219 -13.11 -11.00 -11.04
C LYS A 219 -13.11 -12.53 -11.02
N CYS A 220 -13.85 -13.17 -10.10
CA CYS A 220 -14.02 -14.61 -9.97
C CYS A 220 -15.48 -14.95 -9.63
N GLU A 221 -15.89 -16.20 -9.87
CA GLU A 221 -17.25 -16.67 -9.58
C GLU A 221 -17.46 -16.85 -8.08
N ASN A 222 -18.51 -16.25 -7.53
CA ASN A 222 -18.88 -16.33 -6.10
C ASN A 222 -17.76 -15.86 -5.15
N CYS A 223 -17.09 -14.75 -5.48
CA CYS A 223 -16.08 -14.15 -4.64
C CYS A 223 -16.56 -12.80 -4.06
N PRO A 224 -17.31 -12.82 -2.95
CA PRO A 224 -17.73 -11.59 -2.27
C PRO A 224 -16.52 -10.90 -1.66
N ALA A 225 -16.62 -9.57 -1.49
CA ALA A 225 -15.58 -8.80 -0.84
C ALA A 225 -15.32 -9.25 0.60
N TYR A 226 -14.07 -9.41 0.97
CA TYR A 226 -13.63 -9.68 2.34
C TYR A 226 -12.72 -8.57 2.84
N TRP A 227 -13.02 -8.10 4.04
CA TRP A 227 -12.25 -7.09 4.77
C TRP A 227 -11.57 -7.78 5.93
N ARG A 228 -10.26 -8.06 5.79
CA ARG A 228 -9.51 -8.88 6.74
C ARG A 228 -8.39 -8.09 7.39
N GLY A 229 -7.96 -8.56 8.56
CA GLY A 229 -6.83 -7.95 9.25
C GLY A 229 -6.02 -8.95 10.05
N ILE A 230 -4.78 -8.57 10.37
CA ILE A 230 -3.93 -9.28 11.32
C ILE A 230 -3.65 -8.33 12.48
N TYR A 231 -3.87 -8.82 13.69
CA TYR A 231 -3.67 -8.05 14.92
C TYR A 231 -2.28 -8.29 15.51
N ASP A 232 -1.71 -7.27 16.16
CA ASP A 232 -0.55 -7.43 17.04
C ASP A 232 -0.96 -7.90 18.44
N ASP A 233 0.04 -8.07 19.35
CA ASP A 233 -0.19 -8.51 20.74
C ASP A 233 -0.96 -7.48 21.58
N LYS A 234 -1.08 -6.26 21.10
CA LYS A 234 -1.81 -5.16 21.76
C LYS A 234 -3.23 -5.01 21.24
N GLY A 235 -3.67 -5.87 20.31
CA GLY A 235 -4.97 -5.79 19.68
C GLY A 235 -5.07 -4.69 18.61
N ARG A 236 -3.93 -4.17 18.11
CA ARG A 236 -3.89 -3.22 17.01
C ARG A 236 -3.85 -3.98 15.67
N ILE A 237 -4.62 -3.56 14.68
CA ILE A 237 -4.51 -4.05 13.32
C ILE A 237 -3.21 -3.54 12.72
N VAL A 238 -2.32 -4.45 12.34
CA VAL A 238 -1.02 -4.13 11.70
C VAL A 238 -1.00 -4.48 10.21
N VAL A 239 -1.92 -5.33 9.77
CA VAL A 239 -2.15 -5.67 8.37
C VAL A 239 -3.63 -5.51 8.09
N ALA A 240 -4.00 -4.76 7.07
CA ALA A 240 -5.36 -4.68 6.55
C ALA A 240 -5.41 -5.18 5.11
N LEU A 241 -6.41 -5.98 4.78
CA LEU A 241 -6.54 -6.66 3.50
C LEU A 241 -7.90 -6.39 2.88
N THR A 242 -7.89 -6.04 1.60
CA THR A 242 -9.07 -5.92 0.76
C THR A 242 -9.06 -7.04 -0.27
N MET A 243 -9.60 -8.19 0.12
CA MET A 243 -9.69 -9.36 -0.73
C MET A 243 -10.98 -9.33 -1.55
N ASP A 244 -10.91 -9.79 -2.80
CA ASP A 244 -12.03 -9.77 -3.75
C ASP A 244 -12.61 -8.36 -3.97
N SER A 245 -11.75 -7.37 -3.87
CA SER A 245 -12.01 -5.95 -4.14
C SER A 245 -10.74 -5.29 -4.66
N ASP A 246 -10.87 -4.12 -5.27
CA ASP A 246 -9.80 -3.40 -5.95
C ASP A 246 -9.87 -1.91 -5.61
N LEU A 247 -9.19 -1.52 -4.54
CA LEU A 247 -9.14 -0.12 -4.16
C LEU A 247 -8.19 0.67 -5.05
N GLY A 248 -7.11 0.01 -5.53
CA GLY A 248 -6.15 0.60 -6.47
C GLY A 248 -6.85 1.11 -7.72
N ASP A 249 -7.63 0.25 -8.38
CA ASP A 249 -8.43 0.64 -9.56
C ASP A 249 -9.46 1.74 -9.23
N SER A 250 -10.05 1.71 -8.03
CA SER A 250 -11.01 2.74 -7.62
C SER A 250 -10.39 4.13 -7.46
N TRP A 251 -9.12 4.20 -7.13
CA TRP A 251 -8.34 5.43 -7.09
C TRP A 251 -7.86 5.82 -8.49
N GLU A 252 -7.38 4.83 -9.25
CA GLU A 252 -6.88 5.04 -10.60
C GLU A 252 -7.94 5.65 -11.52
N TRP A 253 -9.15 5.12 -11.48
CA TRP A 253 -10.26 5.50 -12.35
C TRP A 253 -11.23 6.51 -11.73
N ALA A 254 -10.85 7.15 -10.61
CA ALA A 254 -11.70 8.10 -9.90
C ALA A 254 -12.12 9.33 -10.74
N ASP A 255 -11.39 9.64 -11.81
CA ASP A 255 -11.68 10.73 -12.76
C ASP A 255 -12.35 10.25 -14.06
N ASP A 256 -12.56 8.94 -14.25
CA ASP A 256 -13.22 8.41 -15.43
C ASP A 256 -14.75 8.35 -15.23
N PRO A 257 -15.56 9.01 -16.07
CA PRO A 257 -17.04 9.04 -15.91
C PRO A 257 -17.71 7.68 -16.09
N ARG A 258 -17.02 6.66 -16.60
CA ARG A 258 -17.52 5.29 -16.73
C ARG A 258 -17.34 4.48 -15.43
N TYR A 259 -16.46 4.93 -14.53
CA TYR A 259 -16.28 4.32 -13.22
C TYR A 259 -17.19 5.02 -12.23
N GLU A 260 -18.17 4.29 -11.69
CA GLU A 260 -19.19 4.90 -10.84
C GLU A 260 -18.58 5.53 -9.58
N GLU A 261 -18.97 6.79 -9.30
CA GLU A 261 -18.49 7.58 -8.16
C GLU A 261 -18.61 6.84 -6.82
N ARG A 262 -19.64 6.02 -6.64
CA ARG A 262 -19.82 5.25 -5.39
C ARG A 262 -18.63 4.36 -5.09
N PHE A 263 -17.99 3.75 -6.08
CA PHE A 263 -16.84 2.87 -5.89
C PHE A 263 -15.58 3.67 -5.56
N SER A 264 -15.29 4.72 -6.31
CA SER A 264 -14.14 5.59 -6.02
C SER A 264 -14.30 6.29 -4.67
N ALA A 265 -15.50 6.77 -4.34
CA ALA A 265 -15.79 7.37 -3.05
C ALA A 265 -15.62 6.39 -1.88
N LEU A 266 -16.05 5.13 -2.03
CA LEU A 266 -15.84 4.10 -1.01
C LEU A 266 -14.36 3.77 -0.86
N GLY A 267 -13.65 3.50 -1.96
CA GLY A 267 -12.22 3.16 -1.94
C GLY A 267 -11.35 4.27 -1.33
N ILE A 268 -11.64 5.54 -1.65
CA ILE A 268 -10.96 6.69 -1.04
C ILE A 268 -11.23 6.77 0.47
N ARG A 269 -12.48 6.61 0.91
CA ARG A 269 -12.83 6.67 2.34
C ARG A 269 -12.20 5.54 3.14
N ILE A 270 -12.14 4.32 2.59
CA ILE A 270 -11.45 3.19 3.20
C ILE A 270 -9.96 3.52 3.36
N GLY A 271 -9.30 3.97 2.29
CA GLY A 271 -7.88 4.34 2.36
C GLY A 271 -7.61 5.43 3.39
N VAL A 272 -8.44 6.48 3.47
CA VAL A 272 -8.33 7.54 4.50
C VAL A 272 -8.48 6.97 5.90
N ASN A 273 -9.50 6.13 6.14
CA ASN A 273 -9.71 5.50 7.44
C ASN A 273 -8.52 4.65 7.87
N TYR A 274 -7.97 3.85 6.96
CA TYR A 274 -6.83 2.99 7.24
C TYR A 274 -5.58 3.79 7.58
N ILE A 275 -5.32 4.89 6.89
CA ILE A 275 -4.19 5.77 7.18
C ILE A 275 -4.34 6.42 8.55
N ILE A 276 -5.51 7.00 8.85
CA ILE A 276 -5.75 7.65 10.14
C ILE A 276 -5.69 6.62 11.28
N TYR A 277 -6.26 5.42 11.07
CA TYR A 277 -6.12 4.32 12.03
C TYR A 277 -4.64 4.02 12.31
N ALA A 278 -3.83 3.83 11.26
CA ALA A 278 -2.41 3.53 11.38
C ALA A 278 -1.60 4.64 12.09
N MET A 279 -2.04 5.90 11.97
CA MET A 279 -1.38 7.05 12.62
C MET A 279 -1.79 7.24 14.09
N THR A 280 -2.92 6.67 14.51
CA THR A 280 -3.52 6.97 15.82
C THR A 280 -3.55 5.77 16.76
N HIS A 281 -3.28 4.58 16.30
CA HIS A 281 -3.25 3.33 17.05
C HIS A 281 -1.90 2.63 16.89
#